data_40a0dad5898e860d868dbae35dd5d29c
#
_entry.id   40a0dad5898e860d868dbae35dd5d29c
#
_cell.length_a   1.000
_cell.length_b   1.000
_cell.length_c   1.000
_cell.angle_alpha   90.00
_cell.angle_beta   90.00
_cell.angle_gamma   90.00
#
_symmetry.space_group_name_H-M   'P 1'
#
loop_
_entity.id
_entity.type
_entity.pdbx_description
1 polymer ?
#
loop_
_entity_poly.entity_id
_entity_poly.type
_entity_poly.pdbx_seq_one_letter_code
_entity_poly.pdbx_strand_id
1 'polypeptide(L)'
;AVVINCTRPNNNTRKGIHIGPGSAFYTTEIIGDIRQAHCNLSEANWTDTLREVANKLRDKFGKNKTIAFNPSSGGDPEIVMYSFNCGGEFFYCNSTGLFNMSFNSTENENISTSTEDKNITLPCRIKQIINMWQTVGRAMYAPPIRGEIRCSSNITGLLLTRDGGGGNNETHNGTETFRPGGGNMKDNWRSELYKYKVVRIEPLGVAPTKARRRVVQREKRAVGTLGAMFLGFLGAAGSTMGAASVTLTVQARLLLSGIVQQQSNLLRAIEAQQHLLQLTV
;
A
#
# COMPACT_ATOMS: atom_id res chain seq x y z
N ALA A 1 -2.24 -15.24 -8.96
CA ALA A 1 -2.43 -14.43 -7.75
C ALA A 1 -3.46 -15.08 -6.82
N VAL A 2 -3.22 -15.10 -5.53
CA VAL A 2 -4.16 -15.65 -4.54
C VAL A 2 -5.03 -14.52 -4.02
N VAL A 3 -6.34 -14.69 -4.11
CA VAL A 3 -7.31 -13.71 -3.62
C VAL A 3 -7.48 -13.87 -2.11
N ILE A 4 -7.39 -12.77 -1.38
CA ILE A 4 -7.66 -12.70 0.05
C ILE A 4 -8.79 -11.70 0.31
N ASN A 5 -9.82 -12.15 1.02
CA ASN A 5 -11.00 -11.37 1.33
C ASN A 5 -11.07 -11.12 2.84
N CYS A 6 -11.03 -9.85 3.23
CA CYS A 6 -11.01 -9.45 4.62
C CYS A 6 -12.28 -8.68 4.98
N THR A 7 -12.80 -8.94 6.16
CA THR A 7 -14.06 -8.37 6.62
C THR A 7 -13.99 -7.99 8.09
N ARG A 8 -14.55 -6.83 8.42
CA ARG A 8 -14.97 -6.45 9.75
C ARG A 8 -16.49 -6.44 9.78
N PRO A 9 -17.13 -7.51 10.29
CA PRO A 9 -18.58 -7.72 10.16
C PRO A 9 -19.42 -6.85 11.10
N ASN A 10 -18.80 -6.14 12.03
CA ASN A 10 -19.53 -5.40 13.06
C ASN A 10 -19.99 -4.04 12.56
N ASN A 11 -21.22 -3.70 12.91
CA ASN A 11 -21.77 -2.37 12.69
C ASN A 11 -21.23 -1.41 13.77
N ASN A 12 -19.98 -0.98 13.62
CA ASN A 12 -19.36 -0.05 14.56
C ASN A 12 -19.97 1.34 14.44
N THR A 13 -20.24 1.96 15.57
CA THR A 13 -20.68 3.36 15.66
C THR A 13 -19.53 4.18 16.26
N ARG A 14 -19.29 5.34 15.67
CA ARG A 14 -18.29 6.28 16.18
C ARG A 14 -18.95 7.23 17.18
N LYS A 15 -18.43 7.26 18.41
CA LYS A 15 -18.84 8.19 19.47
C LYS A 15 -17.79 9.27 19.63
N GLY A 16 -18.20 10.53 19.55
CA GLY A 16 -17.34 11.68 19.81
C GLY A 16 -17.39 12.05 21.29
N ILE A 17 -16.22 12.16 21.90
CA ILE A 17 -16.06 12.67 23.26
C ILE A 17 -15.42 14.04 23.14
N HIS A 18 -16.12 15.08 23.58
CA HIS A 18 -15.58 16.43 23.60
C HIS A 18 -14.54 16.56 24.72
N ILE A 19 -13.33 16.93 24.37
CA ILE A 19 -12.20 17.10 25.32
C ILE A 19 -11.99 18.60 25.64
N GLY A 20 -12.54 19.48 24.80
CA GLY A 20 -12.44 20.94 24.96
C GLY A 20 -13.03 21.67 23.77
N PRO A 21 -13.03 23.01 23.76
CA PRO A 21 -13.56 23.80 22.66
C PRO A 21 -12.85 23.47 21.35
N GLY A 22 -13.60 22.96 20.38
CA GLY A 22 -13.08 22.59 19.06
C GLY A 22 -12.31 21.26 19.00
N SER A 23 -12.15 20.52 20.10
CA SER A 23 -11.44 19.25 20.17
C SER A 23 -12.37 18.11 20.55
N ALA A 24 -12.40 17.06 19.72
CA ALA A 24 -13.15 15.84 20.00
C ALA A 24 -12.26 14.62 19.82
N PHE A 25 -12.35 13.69 20.77
CA PHE A 25 -11.77 12.35 20.67
C PHE A 25 -12.84 11.38 20.21
N TYR A 26 -12.51 10.54 19.23
CA TYR A 26 -13.45 9.58 18.70
C TYR A 26 -13.13 8.18 19.20
N THR A 27 -14.13 7.50 19.71
CA THR A 27 -14.04 6.11 20.16
C THR A 27 -15.08 5.26 19.45
N THR A 28 -14.96 3.97 19.57
CA THR A 28 -15.87 3.00 18.98
C THR A 28 -16.94 2.60 20.00
N GLU A 29 -18.20 2.62 19.58
CA GLU A 29 -19.30 1.95 20.25
C GLU A 29 -19.78 0.83 19.32
N ILE A 30 -19.77 -0.41 19.82
CA ILE A 30 -20.19 -1.59 19.06
C ILE A 30 -21.66 -1.84 19.35
N ILE A 31 -22.48 -1.84 18.30
CA ILE A 31 -23.91 -2.13 18.39
C ILE A 31 -24.15 -3.47 17.71
N GLY A 32 -24.70 -4.43 18.47
CA GLY A 32 -25.09 -5.74 17.97
C GLY A 32 -24.06 -6.85 18.21
N ASP A 33 -24.08 -7.86 17.36
CA ASP A 33 -23.24 -9.06 17.47
C ASP A 33 -21.75 -8.73 17.24
N ILE A 34 -20.91 -9.09 18.21
CA ILE A 34 -19.45 -8.89 18.15
C ILE A 34 -18.83 -10.06 17.42
N ARG A 35 -18.65 -9.93 16.12
CA ARG A 35 -17.88 -10.88 15.33
C ARG A 35 -16.47 -10.36 15.10
N GLN A 36 -15.52 -11.28 15.20
CA GLN A 36 -14.12 -10.93 14.99
C GLN A 36 -13.84 -10.61 13.53
N ALA A 37 -13.05 -9.57 13.28
CA ALA A 37 -12.51 -9.29 11.96
C ALA A 37 -11.65 -10.48 11.49
N HIS A 38 -11.74 -10.83 10.23
CA HIS A 38 -11.06 -11.99 9.67
C HIS A 38 -10.75 -11.82 8.19
N CYS A 39 -9.81 -12.60 7.71
CA CYS A 39 -9.52 -12.75 6.30
C CYS A 39 -9.69 -14.22 5.88
N ASN A 40 -10.24 -14.42 4.70
CA ASN A 40 -10.43 -15.73 4.11
C ASN A 40 -9.68 -15.83 2.79
N LEU A 41 -9.02 -16.96 2.57
CA LEU A 41 -8.41 -17.32 1.29
C LEU A 41 -8.55 -18.83 1.06
N SER A 42 -8.49 -19.25 -0.19
CA SER A 42 -8.56 -20.65 -0.58
C SER A 42 -7.30 -21.40 -0.14
N GLU A 43 -7.47 -22.49 0.63
CA GLU A 43 -6.38 -23.35 1.07
C GLU A 43 -5.66 -24.00 -0.12
N ALA A 44 -6.41 -24.48 -1.09
CA ALA A 44 -5.85 -25.12 -2.27
C ALA A 44 -4.95 -24.15 -3.05
N ASN A 45 -5.46 -22.96 -3.38
CA ASN A 45 -4.70 -21.95 -4.12
C ASN A 45 -3.45 -21.50 -3.36
N TRP A 46 -3.54 -21.39 -2.04
CA TRP A 46 -2.40 -21.01 -1.22
C TRP A 46 -1.33 -22.10 -1.19
N THR A 47 -1.73 -23.35 -0.96
CA THR A 47 -0.82 -24.50 -0.92
C THR A 47 -0.12 -24.70 -2.27
N ASP A 48 -0.85 -24.60 -3.37
CA ASP A 48 -0.28 -24.71 -4.70
C ASP A 48 0.74 -23.61 -4.99
N THR A 49 0.42 -22.39 -4.58
CA THR A 49 1.36 -21.25 -4.70
C THR A 49 2.63 -21.51 -3.90
N LEU A 50 2.53 -21.94 -2.64
CA LEU A 50 3.71 -22.25 -1.83
C LEU A 50 4.52 -23.42 -2.41
N ARG A 51 3.86 -24.41 -3.02
CA ARG A 51 4.54 -25.51 -3.73
C ARG A 51 5.35 -25.00 -4.92
N GLU A 52 4.78 -24.10 -5.72
CA GLU A 52 5.50 -23.47 -6.82
C GLU A 52 6.70 -22.65 -6.34
N VAL A 53 6.53 -21.87 -5.26
CA VAL A 53 7.61 -21.13 -4.63
C VAL A 53 8.70 -22.08 -4.12
N ALA A 54 8.33 -23.17 -3.46
CA ALA A 54 9.27 -24.19 -2.98
C ALA A 54 10.08 -24.81 -4.13
N ASN A 55 9.44 -25.10 -5.27
CA ASN A 55 10.11 -25.60 -6.46
C ASN A 55 11.17 -24.60 -6.97
N LYS A 56 10.81 -23.32 -7.04
CA LYS A 56 11.75 -22.27 -7.44
C LYS A 56 12.91 -22.07 -6.45
N LEU A 57 12.65 -22.24 -5.17
CA LEU A 57 13.68 -22.17 -4.15
C LEU A 57 14.62 -23.38 -4.24
N ARG A 58 14.13 -24.58 -4.53
CA ARG A 58 14.95 -25.77 -4.78
C ARG A 58 15.90 -25.60 -5.96
N ASP A 59 15.49 -24.93 -7.01
CA ASP A 59 16.36 -24.64 -8.15
C ASP A 59 17.58 -23.80 -7.74
N LYS A 60 17.46 -22.99 -6.68
CA LYS A 60 18.55 -22.12 -6.18
C LYS A 60 19.35 -22.73 -5.05
N PHE A 61 18.73 -23.46 -4.15
CA PHE A 61 19.35 -23.93 -2.91
C PHE A 61 19.70 -25.43 -2.91
N GLY A 62 19.23 -26.15 -3.91
CA GLY A 62 19.50 -27.57 -4.11
C GLY A 62 18.25 -28.40 -4.35
N LYS A 63 18.25 -29.19 -5.42
CA LYS A 63 17.08 -29.94 -5.89
C LYS A 63 16.60 -31.00 -4.89
N ASN A 64 17.48 -31.52 -4.08
CA ASN A 64 17.16 -32.60 -3.12
C ASN A 64 16.81 -32.08 -1.72
N LYS A 65 16.69 -30.76 -1.55
CA LYS A 65 16.38 -30.18 -0.26
C LYS A 65 14.89 -30.08 0.00
N THR A 66 14.50 -30.29 1.24
CA THR A 66 13.18 -29.98 1.74
C THR A 66 13.06 -28.48 1.96
N ILE A 67 12.00 -27.86 1.48
CA ILE A 67 11.72 -26.46 1.73
C ILE A 67 10.62 -26.36 2.78
N ALA A 68 10.95 -25.76 3.91
CA ALA A 68 10.01 -25.53 5.00
C ALA A 68 9.66 -24.05 5.09
N PHE A 69 8.37 -23.75 5.22
CA PHE A 69 7.87 -22.42 5.51
C PHE A 69 7.43 -22.39 6.97
N ASN A 70 8.01 -21.51 7.75
CA ASN A 70 7.69 -21.32 9.15
C ASN A 70 7.21 -19.88 9.40
N PRO A 71 6.45 -19.65 10.48
CA PRO A 71 6.01 -18.30 10.85
C PRO A 71 7.16 -17.35 11.10
N SER A 72 6.88 -16.05 11.11
CA SER A 72 7.84 -15.01 11.45
C SER A 72 8.48 -15.29 12.82
N SER A 73 9.76 -15.02 12.93
CA SER A 73 10.53 -15.25 14.16
C SER A 73 10.34 -14.20 15.24
N GLY A 74 9.63 -13.11 14.95
CA GLY A 74 9.33 -12.05 15.89
C GLY A 74 9.61 -10.65 15.33
N GLY A 75 9.31 -9.65 16.13
CA GLY A 75 9.41 -8.24 15.80
C GLY A 75 8.16 -7.46 16.15
N ASP A 76 8.02 -6.27 15.57
CA ASP A 76 6.83 -5.45 15.75
C ASP A 76 5.59 -6.12 15.11
N PRO A 77 4.40 -5.91 15.67
CA PRO A 77 3.17 -6.50 15.10
C PRO A 77 2.97 -6.18 13.62
N GLU A 78 3.44 -5.05 13.15
CA GLU A 78 3.35 -4.60 11.77
C GLU A 78 4.09 -5.50 10.78
N ILE A 79 5.13 -6.21 11.24
CA ILE A 79 5.95 -7.09 10.40
C ILE A 79 5.74 -8.58 10.70
N VAL A 80 5.37 -8.93 11.95
CA VAL A 80 5.09 -10.31 12.35
C VAL A 80 3.74 -10.79 11.83
N MET A 81 2.76 -9.90 11.82
CA MET A 81 1.41 -10.17 11.36
C MET A 81 1.21 -9.67 9.93
N TYR A 82 0.22 -10.19 9.25
CA TYR A 82 -0.26 -9.60 8.01
C TYR A 82 -1.03 -8.33 8.34
N SER A 83 -0.38 -7.20 8.18
CA SER A 83 -0.93 -5.88 8.50
C SER A 83 -1.20 -5.08 7.22
N PHE A 84 -2.35 -4.44 7.14
CA PHE A 84 -2.77 -3.64 5.99
C PHE A 84 -3.83 -2.61 6.37
N ASN A 85 -4.05 -1.65 5.49
CA ASN A 85 -5.11 -0.67 5.62
C ASN A 85 -6.28 -1.05 4.71
N CYS A 86 -7.47 -1.16 5.29
CA CYS A 86 -8.69 -1.44 4.56
C CYS A 86 -9.74 -0.38 4.93
N GLY A 87 -10.10 0.44 3.96
CA GLY A 87 -11.12 1.49 4.15
C GLY A 87 -10.75 2.55 5.20
N GLY A 88 -9.48 2.67 5.57
CA GLY A 88 -8.99 3.57 6.62
C GLY A 88 -8.82 2.92 8.00
N GLU A 89 -9.20 1.66 8.16
CA GLU A 89 -8.93 0.86 9.36
C GLU A 89 -7.69 0.00 9.17
N PHE A 90 -6.89 -0.16 10.22
CA PHE A 90 -5.67 -0.96 10.20
C PHE A 90 -5.90 -2.34 10.77
N PHE A 91 -5.80 -3.34 9.92
CA PHE A 91 -5.96 -4.74 10.24
C PHE A 91 -4.61 -5.37 10.57
N TYR A 92 -4.61 -6.22 11.59
CA TYR A 92 -3.48 -7.05 12.00
C TYR A 92 -3.98 -8.49 12.09
N CYS A 93 -3.65 -9.28 11.08
CA CYS A 93 -4.13 -10.64 10.93
C CYS A 93 -3.03 -11.64 11.29
N ASN A 94 -3.39 -12.64 12.07
CA ASN A 94 -2.47 -13.72 12.41
C ASN A 94 -2.23 -14.59 11.18
N SER A 95 -1.04 -14.54 10.63
CA SER A 95 -0.63 -15.27 9.43
C SER A 95 0.06 -16.60 9.74
N THR A 96 0.13 -17.02 10.98
CA THR A 96 0.83 -18.25 11.40
C THR A 96 0.31 -19.48 10.64
N GLY A 97 -0.99 -19.55 10.39
CA GLY A 97 -1.60 -20.65 9.65
C GLY A 97 -1.22 -20.72 8.16
N LEU A 98 -0.66 -19.66 7.61
CA LEU A 98 -0.20 -19.62 6.22
C LEU A 98 1.21 -20.19 6.03
N PHE A 99 2.02 -20.15 7.08
CA PHE A 99 3.43 -20.51 7.04
C PHE A 99 3.74 -21.63 8.05
N ASN A 100 3.18 -22.78 7.83
CA ASN A 100 3.45 -23.98 8.60
C ASN A 100 3.35 -25.21 7.70
N MET A 101 4.18 -25.19 6.63
CA MET A 101 4.15 -26.23 5.60
C MET A 101 5.60 -26.58 5.21
N SER A 102 5.81 -27.85 4.87
CA SER A 102 7.07 -28.33 4.32
C SER A 102 6.83 -29.12 3.04
N PHE A 103 7.70 -28.93 2.08
CA PHE A 103 7.65 -29.57 0.77
C PHE A 103 8.92 -30.38 0.54
N ASN A 104 8.78 -31.70 0.45
CA ASN A 104 9.89 -32.61 0.19
C ASN A 104 10.16 -32.75 -1.30
N SER A 105 11.40 -33.11 -1.66
CA SER A 105 11.78 -33.33 -3.06
C SER A 105 11.14 -34.57 -3.68
N THR A 106 10.71 -35.52 -2.85
CA THR A 106 10.15 -36.82 -3.28
C THR A 106 8.64 -36.80 -3.45
N GLU A 107 7.97 -35.75 -3.02
CA GLU A 107 6.52 -35.58 -3.22
C GLU A 107 6.22 -35.01 -4.63
N ASN A 108 6.62 -35.77 -5.65
CA ASN A 108 6.05 -35.61 -6.98
C ASN A 108 4.68 -36.27 -7.01
N GLU A 109 3.64 -35.47 -7.25
CA GLU A 109 2.42 -35.88 -7.92
C GLU A 109 1.40 -36.77 -7.16
N ASN A 110 1.23 -36.67 -5.89
CA ASN A 110 -0.08 -37.02 -5.36
C ASN A 110 -0.84 -35.73 -5.05
N ILE A 111 -1.44 -35.18 -6.09
CA ILE A 111 -2.54 -34.22 -5.98
C ILE A 111 -3.64 -34.94 -5.23
N SER A 112 -3.67 -34.80 -3.92
CA SER A 112 -4.90 -34.96 -3.19
C SER A 112 -5.80 -33.81 -3.63
N THR A 113 -6.52 -34.04 -4.70
CA THR A 113 -7.70 -33.26 -5.08
C THR A 113 -8.73 -33.48 -3.98
N SER A 114 -8.51 -32.82 -2.85
CA SER A 114 -9.59 -32.58 -1.92
C SER A 114 -10.52 -31.60 -2.63
N THR A 115 -11.58 -32.13 -3.19
CA THR A 115 -12.66 -31.42 -3.89
C THR A 115 -13.52 -30.58 -2.96
N GLU A 116 -13.09 -30.34 -1.75
CA GLU A 116 -13.72 -29.42 -0.83
C GLU A 116 -13.01 -28.07 -0.87
N ASP A 117 -13.74 -27.04 -1.23
CA ASP A 117 -13.30 -25.62 -1.16
C ASP A 117 -13.07 -25.21 0.30
N LYS A 118 -11.99 -25.71 0.89
CA LYS A 118 -11.58 -25.31 2.23
C LYS A 118 -10.97 -23.92 2.17
N ASN A 119 -11.43 -23.09 3.10
CA ASN A 119 -10.90 -21.75 3.29
C ASN A 119 -10.03 -21.70 4.55
N ILE A 120 -8.88 -21.07 4.41
CA ILE A 120 -8.08 -20.67 5.56
C ILE A 120 -8.67 -19.35 6.07
N THR A 121 -9.01 -19.31 7.36
CA THR A 121 -9.49 -18.11 8.02
C THR A 121 -8.43 -17.57 8.94
N LEU A 122 -7.99 -16.35 8.70
CA LEU A 122 -7.03 -15.63 9.53
C LEU A 122 -7.78 -14.73 10.50
N PRO A 123 -7.61 -14.91 11.81
CA PRO A 123 -8.20 -14.01 12.79
C PRO A 123 -7.46 -12.66 12.76
N CYS A 124 -8.21 -11.58 12.72
CA CYS A 124 -7.68 -10.22 12.64
C CYS A 124 -8.10 -9.39 13.85
N ARG A 125 -7.22 -8.46 14.22
CA ARG A 125 -7.50 -7.39 15.17
C ARG A 125 -7.37 -6.05 14.44
N ILE A 126 -8.21 -5.11 14.82
CA ILE A 126 -8.14 -3.73 14.33
C ILE A 126 -7.48 -2.88 15.41
N LYS A 127 -6.42 -2.17 15.06
CA LYS A 127 -5.70 -1.27 15.95
C LYS A 127 -5.98 0.17 15.58
N GLN A 128 -6.11 1.02 16.57
CA GLN A 128 -6.29 2.46 16.41
C GLN A 128 -4.98 3.22 16.63
N ILE A 129 -4.08 2.69 17.47
CA ILE A 129 -2.74 3.23 17.68
C ILE A 129 -1.75 2.38 16.90
N ILE A 130 -1.08 3.00 15.93
CA ILE A 130 -0.29 2.32 14.91
C ILE A 130 1.11 2.91 14.88
N ASN A 131 2.13 2.05 14.87
CA ASN A 131 3.49 2.47 14.63
C ASN A 131 3.65 2.97 13.19
N MET A 132 4.14 4.18 13.02
CA MET A 132 4.35 4.74 11.69
C MET A 132 5.60 4.14 11.08
N TRP A 133 5.48 3.63 9.84
CA TRP A 133 6.61 3.11 9.09
C TRP A 133 7.52 4.22 8.51
N GLN A 134 7.00 5.45 8.38
CA GLN A 134 7.75 6.59 7.82
C GLN A 134 8.69 7.23 8.84
N THR A 135 8.41 7.08 10.13
CA THR A 135 9.18 7.76 11.18
C THR A 135 9.27 6.89 12.42
N VAL A 136 10.48 6.54 12.81
CA VAL A 136 10.74 5.77 14.02
C VAL A 136 10.37 6.58 15.28
N GLY A 137 9.75 5.93 16.25
CA GLY A 137 9.35 6.55 17.53
C GLY A 137 8.08 7.41 17.45
N ARG A 138 7.36 7.35 16.32
CA ARG A 138 6.05 8.01 16.18
C ARG A 138 4.94 6.99 15.98
N ALA A 139 3.81 7.25 16.61
CA ALA A 139 2.59 6.52 16.40
C ALA A 139 1.50 7.44 15.84
N MET A 140 0.58 6.84 15.12
CA MET A 140 -0.60 7.51 14.57
C MET A 140 -1.84 6.94 15.24
N TYR A 141 -2.80 7.82 15.53
CA TYR A 141 -4.15 7.40 15.92
C TYR A 141 -5.07 7.39 14.71
N ALA A 142 -5.65 6.22 14.41
CA ALA A 142 -6.65 6.05 13.38
C ALA A 142 -8.04 6.03 14.02
N PRO A 143 -8.88 7.05 13.81
CA PRO A 143 -10.22 7.07 14.37
C PRO A 143 -11.09 5.96 13.76
N PRO A 144 -12.03 5.39 14.54
CA PRO A 144 -12.86 4.28 14.07
C PRO A 144 -13.82 4.72 12.95
N ILE A 145 -14.08 3.81 12.03
CA ILE A 145 -15.00 3.99 10.91
C ILE A 145 -16.30 3.25 11.21
N ARG A 146 -17.41 3.85 10.82
CA ARG A 146 -18.76 3.28 10.99
C ARG A 146 -19.04 2.19 9.95
N GLY A 147 -19.88 1.24 10.32
CA GLY A 147 -20.42 0.24 9.42
C GLY A 147 -19.50 -0.97 9.21
N GLU A 148 -19.92 -1.85 8.35
CA GLU A 148 -19.15 -3.01 7.91
C GLU A 148 -18.05 -2.59 6.94
N ILE A 149 -16.89 -3.23 7.04
CA ILE A 149 -15.78 -3.00 6.12
C ILE A 149 -15.42 -4.32 5.44
N ARG A 150 -15.29 -4.28 4.13
CA ARG A 150 -14.84 -5.42 3.31
C ARG A 150 -13.77 -4.96 2.34
N CYS A 151 -12.70 -5.75 2.25
CA CYS A 151 -11.63 -5.57 1.26
C CYS A 151 -11.31 -6.89 0.58
N SER A 152 -11.09 -6.82 -0.72
CA SER A 152 -10.55 -7.93 -1.51
C SER A 152 -9.22 -7.49 -2.09
N SER A 153 -8.19 -8.31 -1.93
CA SER A 153 -6.85 -8.04 -2.42
C SER A 153 -6.27 -9.28 -3.10
N ASN A 154 -5.30 -9.07 -3.98
CA ASN A 154 -4.55 -10.13 -4.61
C ASN A 154 -3.15 -10.19 -3.98
N ILE A 155 -2.78 -11.37 -3.48
CA ILE A 155 -1.41 -11.64 -3.06
C ILE A 155 -0.62 -11.96 -4.32
N THR A 156 0.29 -11.07 -4.71
CA THR A 156 1.07 -11.16 -5.96
C THR A 156 2.52 -11.59 -5.73
N GLY A 157 2.99 -11.58 -4.49
CA GLY A 157 4.35 -11.97 -4.15
C GLY A 157 4.56 -12.08 -2.65
N LEU A 158 5.70 -12.66 -2.29
CA LEU A 158 6.12 -12.85 -0.90
C LEU A 158 7.55 -12.34 -0.74
N LEU A 159 7.80 -11.67 0.39
CA LEU A 159 9.15 -11.38 0.87
C LEU A 159 9.49 -12.43 1.93
N LEU A 160 10.50 -13.23 1.64
CA LEU A 160 10.90 -14.33 2.49
C LEU A 160 12.34 -14.13 2.98
N THR A 161 12.58 -14.48 4.22
CA THR A 161 13.91 -14.56 4.82
C THR A 161 14.29 -16.00 5.05
N ARG A 162 15.51 -16.37 4.69
CA ARG A 162 16.05 -17.70 4.95
C ARG A 162 16.71 -17.73 6.31
N ASP A 163 16.41 -18.77 7.10
CA ASP A 163 17.12 -18.99 8.35
C ASP A 163 18.61 -19.26 8.07
N GLY A 164 19.49 -18.44 8.67
CA GLY A 164 20.92 -18.63 8.62
C GLY A 164 21.36 -19.65 9.66
N GLY A 165 22.49 -20.25 9.45
CA GLY A 165 23.05 -21.26 10.34
C GLY A 165 24.05 -22.12 9.60
N GLY A 166 25.02 -21.49 8.98
CA GLY A 166 26.12 -22.15 8.30
C GLY A 166 27.33 -22.34 9.21
N GLY A 167 27.19 -23.14 10.24
CA GLY A 167 28.37 -23.82 10.82
C GLY A 167 28.43 -25.20 10.20
N ASN A 168 29.63 -25.70 9.96
CA ASN A 168 29.96 -27.02 9.41
C ASN A 168 29.39 -28.23 10.18
N ASN A 169 28.26 -28.09 10.83
CA ASN A 169 27.61 -29.15 11.56
C ASN A 169 26.54 -29.78 10.67
N GLU A 170 26.79 -31.00 10.33
CA GLU A 170 26.00 -31.93 9.49
C GLU A 170 24.55 -32.16 9.90
N THR A 171 24.03 -31.42 10.89
CA THR A 171 22.68 -31.63 11.45
C THR A 171 21.55 -30.93 10.72
N HIS A 172 21.82 -30.04 9.76
CA HIS A 172 20.81 -29.43 8.89
C HIS A 172 20.85 -29.96 7.45
N ASN A 173 21.26 -31.21 7.31
CA ASN A 173 21.49 -31.85 6.02
C ASN A 173 20.15 -32.17 5.33
N GLY A 174 19.54 -31.20 4.70
CA GLY A 174 18.41 -31.46 3.82
C GLY A 174 17.26 -30.45 3.87
N THR A 175 17.13 -29.62 4.90
CA THR A 175 16.01 -28.69 5.02
C THR A 175 16.45 -27.24 4.99
N GLU A 176 15.83 -26.43 4.15
CA GLU A 176 15.97 -24.97 4.12
C GLU A 176 14.68 -24.34 4.65
N THR A 177 14.80 -23.50 5.66
CA THR A 177 13.63 -22.85 6.30
C THR A 177 13.51 -21.41 5.84
N PHE A 178 12.29 -21.05 5.44
CA PHE A 178 11.93 -19.72 5.00
C PHE A 178 10.80 -19.16 5.85
N ARG A 179 10.93 -17.89 6.22
CA ARG A 179 9.95 -17.17 7.03
C ARG A 179 9.50 -15.91 6.32
N PRO A 180 8.23 -15.47 6.48
CA PRO A 180 7.80 -14.18 5.98
C PRO A 180 8.64 -13.07 6.62
N GLY A 181 9.10 -12.17 5.80
CA GLY A 181 9.90 -11.02 6.19
C GLY A 181 9.26 -9.72 5.75
N GLY A 182 9.88 -8.62 6.08
CA GLY A 182 9.42 -7.29 5.74
C GLY A 182 10.03 -6.24 6.66
N GLY A 183 9.37 -5.08 6.75
CA GLY A 183 9.76 -3.96 7.60
C GLY A 183 10.32 -2.78 6.83
N ASN A 184 11.11 -3.00 5.80
CA ASN A 184 11.53 -1.94 4.91
C ASN A 184 10.54 -1.81 3.74
N MET A 185 9.74 -0.75 3.76
CA MET A 185 8.72 -0.53 2.73
C MET A 185 9.30 -0.34 1.33
N LYS A 186 10.55 0.08 1.20
CA LYS A 186 11.22 0.17 -0.11
C LYS A 186 11.31 -1.18 -0.81
N ASP A 187 11.45 -2.26 -0.07
CA ASP A 187 11.54 -3.61 -0.63
C ASP A 187 10.22 -4.04 -1.27
N ASN A 188 9.08 -3.59 -0.73
CA ASN A 188 7.77 -3.82 -1.34
C ASN A 188 7.70 -3.21 -2.76
N TRP A 189 8.23 -2.01 -2.92
CA TRP A 189 8.26 -1.34 -4.23
C TRP A 189 9.32 -1.91 -5.14
N ARG A 190 10.49 -2.28 -4.61
CA ARG A 190 11.55 -2.92 -5.39
C ARG A 190 11.11 -4.25 -5.98
N SER A 191 10.27 -5.00 -5.28
CA SER A 191 9.74 -6.29 -5.76
C SER A 191 8.92 -6.17 -7.05
N GLU A 192 8.31 -5.01 -7.29
CA GLU A 192 7.51 -4.76 -8.50
C GLU A 192 8.24 -3.88 -9.53
N LEU A 193 9.14 -3.00 -9.08
CA LEU A 193 9.79 -2.00 -9.95
C LEU A 193 11.18 -2.43 -10.44
N TYR A 194 11.71 -3.56 -10.01
CA TYR A 194 13.08 -4.01 -10.35
C TYR A 194 13.34 -4.18 -11.85
N LYS A 195 12.30 -4.45 -12.63
CA LYS A 195 12.36 -4.64 -14.09
C LYS A 195 12.34 -3.34 -14.88
N TYR A 196 12.17 -2.19 -14.23
CA TYR A 196 12.13 -0.89 -14.86
C TYR A 196 13.37 -0.06 -14.50
N LYS A 197 13.84 0.73 -15.45
CA LYS A 197 14.93 1.70 -15.26
C LYS A 197 14.41 3.08 -15.57
N VAL A 198 14.64 4.04 -14.66
CA VAL A 198 14.35 5.45 -14.93
C VAL A 198 15.34 5.97 -15.95
N VAL A 199 14.86 6.39 -17.10
CA VAL A 199 15.69 6.95 -18.19
C VAL A 199 15.62 8.47 -18.19
N ARG A 200 14.44 9.03 -17.94
CA ARG A 200 14.18 10.47 -17.94
C ARG A 200 13.04 10.79 -16.99
N ILE A 201 13.16 11.90 -16.27
CA ILE A 201 12.10 12.43 -15.43
C ILE A 201 11.58 13.71 -16.07
N GLU A 202 10.28 13.72 -16.38
CA GLU A 202 9.58 14.90 -16.85
C GLU A 202 8.71 15.42 -15.70
N PRO A 203 9.04 16.58 -15.12
CA PRO A 203 8.45 17.03 -13.87
C PRO A 203 7.03 17.60 -14.01
N LEU A 204 6.53 17.69 -15.24
CA LEU A 204 5.19 18.22 -15.51
C LEU A 204 4.30 17.16 -16.13
N GLY A 205 3.13 16.99 -15.54
CA GLY A 205 2.13 16.08 -16.04
C GLY A 205 0.72 16.57 -15.73
N VAL A 206 -0.26 15.99 -16.40
CA VAL A 206 -1.68 16.20 -16.14
C VAL A 206 -2.30 14.88 -15.72
N ALA A 207 -3.16 14.93 -14.73
CA ALA A 207 -3.90 13.79 -14.28
C ALA A 207 -5.40 14.10 -14.24
N PRO A 208 -6.29 13.14 -14.59
CA PRO A 208 -7.72 13.35 -14.47
C PRO A 208 -8.11 13.49 -12.99
N THR A 209 -8.93 14.47 -12.68
CA THR A 209 -9.50 14.65 -11.36
C THR A 209 -11.01 14.39 -11.40
N LYS A 210 -11.55 13.85 -10.31
CA LYS A 210 -13.01 13.72 -10.14
C LYS A 210 -13.67 15.05 -9.80
N ALA A 211 -12.90 16.08 -9.49
CA ALA A 211 -13.41 17.40 -9.18
C ALA A 211 -13.94 18.07 -10.46
N ARG A 212 -15.23 18.32 -10.51
CA ARG A 212 -15.81 19.18 -11.54
C ARG A 212 -15.50 20.63 -11.20
N ARG A 213 -14.84 21.33 -12.12
CA ARG A 213 -14.67 22.77 -11.99
C ARG A 213 -16.07 23.40 -11.93
N ARG A 214 -16.42 24.01 -10.80
CA ARG A 214 -17.59 24.86 -10.72
C ARG A 214 -17.31 26.09 -11.58
N VAL A 215 -17.92 26.13 -12.74
CA VAL A 215 -18.00 27.36 -13.53
C VAL A 215 -18.98 28.26 -12.75
N VAL A 216 -18.43 29.19 -12.00
CA VAL A 216 -19.25 30.28 -11.45
C VAL A 216 -19.62 31.11 -12.67
N GLN A 217 -20.89 30.98 -13.11
CA GLN A 217 -21.46 31.96 -14.02
C GLN A 217 -21.46 33.29 -13.27
N ARG A 218 -20.39 34.08 -13.47
CA ARG A 218 -20.48 35.48 -13.12
C ARG A 218 -21.58 36.08 -14.00
N GLU A 219 -22.65 36.56 -13.38
CA GLU A 219 -23.56 37.45 -14.04
C GLU A 219 -22.75 38.50 -14.76
N LYS A 220 -23.07 38.73 -16.04
CA LYS A 220 -22.46 39.75 -16.85
C LYS A 220 -22.73 41.11 -16.20
N ARG A 221 -21.88 41.54 -15.28
CA ARG A 221 -21.81 42.94 -14.94
C ARG A 221 -21.49 43.70 -16.21
N ALA A 222 -22.26 44.75 -16.49
CA ALA A 222 -21.93 45.69 -17.54
C ALA A 222 -20.51 46.13 -17.36
N VAL A 223 -19.65 45.71 -18.29
CA VAL A 223 -18.21 45.95 -18.23
C VAL A 223 -17.94 47.24 -19.01
N GLY A 224 -17.32 48.19 -18.32
CA GLY A 224 -16.86 49.41 -19.01
C GLY A 224 -15.88 49.09 -20.14
N THR A 225 -15.62 50.07 -20.98
CA THR A 225 -14.82 49.94 -22.23
C THR A 225 -13.48 49.23 -22.05
N LEU A 226 -12.79 49.43 -20.93
CA LEU A 226 -11.54 48.70 -20.55
C LEU A 226 -11.79 47.23 -20.26
N GLY A 227 -12.87 46.89 -19.58
CA GLY A 227 -13.23 45.53 -19.32
C GLY A 227 -13.74 44.80 -20.56
N ALA A 228 -14.39 45.48 -21.49
CA ALA A 228 -14.78 44.96 -22.79
C ALA A 228 -13.55 44.57 -23.64
N MET A 229 -12.48 45.36 -23.57
CA MET A 229 -11.22 45.06 -24.23
C MET A 229 -10.54 43.83 -23.63
N PHE A 230 -10.55 43.69 -22.30
CA PHE A 230 -10.02 42.49 -21.62
C PHE A 230 -10.89 41.26 -21.86
N LEU A 231 -12.21 41.39 -21.88
CA LEU A 231 -13.12 40.30 -22.20
C LEU A 231 -13.06 39.94 -23.69
N GLY A 232 -12.78 40.88 -24.55
CA GLY A 232 -12.52 40.62 -25.97
C GLY A 232 -11.31 39.73 -26.19
N PHE A 233 -10.29 39.83 -25.34
CA PHE A 233 -9.13 38.94 -25.36
C PHE A 233 -9.42 37.55 -24.83
N LEU A 234 -10.23 37.42 -23.79
CA LEU A 234 -10.52 36.14 -23.12
C LEU A 234 -11.85 35.54 -23.56
N GLY A 235 -12.87 36.39 -23.78
CA GLY A 235 -14.25 35.97 -24.10
C GLY A 235 -14.45 35.63 -25.56
N ALA A 236 -13.64 36.17 -26.44
CA ALA A 236 -13.64 35.86 -27.87
C ALA A 236 -12.57 34.81 -28.24
N ALA A 237 -12.34 33.88 -27.34
CA ALA A 237 -11.38 32.81 -27.55
C ALA A 237 -11.64 32.12 -28.90
N GLY A 238 -10.73 32.23 -29.80
CA GLY A 238 -10.82 31.74 -31.17
C GLY A 238 -11.29 32.71 -32.22
N SER A 239 -11.76 33.92 -31.87
CA SER A 239 -12.21 34.92 -32.84
C SER A 239 -11.19 36.01 -33.15
N THR A 240 -10.22 36.24 -32.25
CA THR A 240 -9.09 37.18 -32.47
C THR A 240 -7.76 36.59 -31.99
N MET A 241 -6.68 36.84 -32.75
CA MET A 241 -5.31 36.41 -32.39
C MET A 241 -4.88 36.96 -31.02
N GLY A 242 -5.35 38.12 -30.61
CA GLY A 242 -5.02 38.75 -29.34
C GLY A 242 -5.62 38.01 -28.15
N ALA A 243 -6.85 37.51 -28.24
CA ALA A 243 -7.49 36.72 -27.20
C ALA A 243 -6.75 35.40 -27.00
N ALA A 244 -6.41 34.68 -28.04
CA ALA A 244 -5.62 33.45 -27.99
C ALA A 244 -4.24 33.70 -27.38
N SER A 245 -3.59 34.80 -27.69
CA SER A 245 -2.28 35.22 -27.16
C SER A 245 -2.34 35.42 -25.62
N VAL A 246 -3.34 36.11 -25.10
CA VAL A 246 -3.50 36.37 -23.67
C VAL A 246 -3.83 35.08 -22.93
N THR A 247 -4.68 34.24 -23.50
CA THR A 247 -5.02 32.91 -22.89
C THR A 247 -3.77 32.03 -22.85
N LEU A 248 -2.97 31.99 -23.92
CA LEU A 248 -1.71 31.26 -23.95
C LEU A 248 -0.69 31.81 -22.94
N THR A 249 -0.61 33.13 -22.77
CA THR A 249 0.30 33.74 -21.77
C THR A 249 -0.10 33.39 -20.37
N VAL A 250 -1.39 33.41 -20.04
CA VAL A 250 -1.89 32.98 -18.71
C VAL A 250 -1.62 31.50 -18.46
N GLN A 251 -1.89 30.64 -19.45
CA GLN A 251 -1.61 29.21 -19.36
C GLN A 251 -0.10 28.95 -19.22
N ALA A 252 0.73 29.63 -19.97
CA ALA A 252 2.20 29.54 -19.88
C ALA A 252 2.69 29.95 -18.48
N ARG A 253 2.16 31.01 -17.88
CA ARG A 253 2.52 31.44 -16.52
C ARG A 253 2.12 30.39 -15.49
N LEU A 254 0.97 29.77 -15.61
CA LEU A 254 0.53 28.68 -14.72
C LEU A 254 1.44 27.45 -14.86
N LEU A 255 1.82 27.09 -16.07
CA LEU A 255 2.76 26.01 -16.34
C LEU A 255 4.15 26.31 -15.78
N LEU A 256 4.68 27.51 -15.99
CA LEU A 256 5.97 27.95 -15.45
C LEU A 256 5.97 27.94 -13.91
N SER A 257 4.89 28.40 -13.29
CA SER A 257 4.71 28.33 -11.82
C SER A 257 4.75 26.87 -11.33
N GLY A 258 4.10 25.95 -12.02
CA GLY A 258 4.14 24.51 -11.72
C GLY A 258 5.55 23.91 -11.90
N ILE A 259 6.28 24.31 -12.93
CA ILE A 259 7.67 23.87 -13.16
C ILE A 259 8.58 24.36 -12.03
N VAL A 260 8.49 25.62 -11.65
CA VAL A 260 9.29 26.20 -10.56
C VAL A 260 9.00 25.49 -9.24
N GLN A 261 7.73 25.20 -8.94
CA GLN A 261 7.33 24.45 -7.75
C GLN A 261 7.91 23.04 -7.74
N GLN A 262 7.89 22.34 -8.85
CA GLN A 262 8.45 21.00 -8.97
C GLN A 262 9.98 20.99 -8.89
N GLN A 263 10.65 21.95 -9.47
CA GLN A 263 12.11 22.09 -9.32
C GLN A 263 12.51 22.36 -7.88
N SER A 264 11.75 23.18 -7.15
CA SER A 264 11.97 23.42 -5.72
C SER A 264 11.82 22.13 -4.90
N ASN A 265 10.82 21.30 -5.19
CA ASN A 265 10.61 20.02 -4.54
C ASN A 265 11.75 19.02 -4.84
N LEU A 266 12.24 18.98 -6.07
CA LEU A 266 13.39 18.16 -6.47
C LEU A 266 14.68 18.60 -5.77
N LEU A 267 14.95 19.89 -5.68
CA LEU A 267 16.11 20.42 -4.97
C LEU A 267 16.08 20.03 -3.49
N ARG A 268 14.93 20.14 -2.80
CA ARG A 268 14.77 19.71 -1.41
C ARG A 268 15.02 18.21 -1.25
N ALA A 269 14.57 17.38 -2.20
CA ALA A 269 14.82 15.95 -2.18
C ALA A 269 16.32 15.63 -2.34
N ILE A 270 17.01 16.32 -3.21
CA ILE A 270 18.46 16.19 -3.43
C ILE A 270 19.25 16.62 -2.19
N GLU A 271 18.90 17.76 -1.60
CA GLU A 271 19.51 18.24 -0.35
C GLU A 271 19.34 17.26 0.79
N ALA A 272 18.14 16.67 0.95
CA ALA A 272 17.88 15.64 1.95
C ALA A 272 18.74 14.38 1.73
N GLN A 273 18.93 13.94 0.49
CA GLN A 273 19.81 12.82 0.15
C GLN A 273 21.29 13.14 0.40
N GLN A 274 21.77 14.34 0.09
CA GLN A 274 23.13 14.76 0.38
C GLN A 274 23.41 14.82 1.88
N HIS A 275 22.44 15.29 2.66
CA HIS A 275 22.57 15.32 4.12
C HIS A 275 22.65 13.90 4.72
N LEU A 276 21.88 12.95 4.19
CA LEU A 276 21.95 11.54 4.59
C LEU A 276 23.30 10.91 4.24
N LEU A 277 23.86 11.24 3.08
CA LEU A 277 25.19 10.76 2.66
C LEU A 277 26.32 11.30 3.54
N GLN A 278 26.23 12.53 4.03
CA GLN A 278 27.21 13.12 4.95
C GLN A 278 27.17 12.51 6.35
N LEU A 279 26.05 11.91 6.75
CA LEU A 279 25.92 11.23 8.04
C LEU A 279 26.41 9.76 8.01
N THR A 280 26.69 9.22 6.82
CA THR A 280 27.14 7.84 6.63
C THR A 280 28.65 7.72 6.33
N VAL A 281 29.40 8.82 6.32
CA VAL A 281 30.86 8.89 6.29
C VAL A 281 31.36 9.33 7.66
#